data_7764d9151bd3133fcc3fd823cc47bcc7
#
_entry.id   7764d9151bd3133fcc3fd823cc47bcc7
#
_cell.length_a   1.000
_cell.length_b   1.000
_cell.length_c   1.000
_cell.angle_alpha   90.00
_cell.angle_beta   90.00
_cell.angle_gamma   90.00
#
_symmetry.space_group_name_H-M   'P 1'
#
loop_
_entity.id
_entity.type
_entity.pdbx_description
1 polymer ?
#
loop_
_entity_poly.entity_id
_entity_poly.type
_entity_poly.pdbx_seq_one_letter_code
_entity_poly.pdbx_strand_id
1 'polypeptide(L)'
;MTNTNHKPARPRLMSATPLAFGVMCLALMVDATLGMALAHGVAEGDKGFIQESSGVLFWPFVYLGAKHMITGYDHLLFLAGVIFFLYRLKDITIYVTMFAVGHSITLLAGVLTGIQVNAYLIDAIIGLSIVYKALDNLGGFQKWVGFQPDAKIATLVFGLFHGFGLATKLQDFELSRDGLVPNLIAFNIGVEMGQILALSAILIAMGFWRKTPSFRMHATAANIALMIAGFLLAGYQMFGYFTA
;
A
#
# COMPACT_ATOMS: atom_id res chain seq x y z
N MET A 1 -55.64 -21.21 32.40
CA MET A 1 -54.32 -20.91 33.03
C MET A 1 -53.23 -21.05 31.95
N THR A 2 -52.92 -19.99 31.26
CA THR A 2 -51.92 -19.96 30.17
C THR A 2 -50.64 -19.34 30.71
N ASN A 3 -49.63 -20.20 30.89
CA ASN A 3 -48.32 -19.81 31.42
C ASN A 3 -47.43 -19.30 30.24
N THR A 4 -47.31 -18.00 30.06
CA THR A 4 -46.43 -17.35 29.08
C THR A 4 -45.04 -17.18 29.69
N ASN A 5 -44.15 -18.13 29.42
CA ASN A 5 -42.72 -18.05 29.76
C ASN A 5 -42.03 -16.99 28.87
N HIS A 6 -41.98 -15.74 29.31
CA HIS A 6 -41.16 -14.71 28.75
C HIS A 6 -39.68 -14.95 29.16
N LYS A 7 -38.87 -15.53 28.24
CA LYS A 7 -37.42 -15.49 28.38
C LYS A 7 -36.92 -14.05 28.13
N PRO A 8 -36.18 -13.46 29.07
CA PRO A 8 -35.59 -12.12 28.81
C PRO A 8 -34.59 -12.20 27.67
N ALA A 9 -34.73 -11.27 26.72
CA ALA A 9 -33.78 -11.12 25.61
C ALA A 9 -32.40 -10.79 26.20
N ARG A 10 -31.40 -11.64 25.93
CA ARG A 10 -30.00 -11.36 26.28
C ARG A 10 -29.54 -10.13 25.52
N PRO A 11 -28.93 -9.13 26.20
CA PRO A 11 -28.34 -8.00 25.51
C PRO A 11 -27.29 -8.51 24.50
N ARG A 12 -27.44 -8.14 23.21
CA ARG A 12 -26.40 -8.39 22.20
C ARG A 12 -25.18 -7.56 22.60
N LEU A 13 -24.17 -8.21 23.16
CA LEU A 13 -22.83 -7.63 23.24
C LEU A 13 -22.43 -7.28 21.83
N MET A 14 -22.32 -5.98 21.53
CA MET A 14 -21.70 -5.48 20.31
C MET A 14 -20.29 -6.09 20.25
N SER A 15 -20.04 -6.93 19.25
CA SER A 15 -18.72 -7.54 19.08
C SER A 15 -17.68 -6.42 18.95
N ALA A 16 -16.62 -6.44 19.77
CA ALA A 16 -15.56 -5.44 19.80
C ALA A 16 -14.76 -5.36 18.47
N THR A 17 -14.95 -6.30 17.57
CA THR A 17 -14.25 -6.42 16.28
C THR A 17 -14.45 -5.25 15.31
N PRO A 18 -15.65 -4.65 15.10
CA PRO A 18 -15.80 -3.51 14.20
C PRO A 18 -15.21 -2.24 14.78
N LEU A 19 -15.26 -2.09 16.12
CA LEU A 19 -14.63 -0.95 16.79
C LEU A 19 -13.10 -1.04 16.70
N ALA A 20 -12.53 -2.24 16.91
CA ALA A 20 -11.08 -2.46 16.80
C ALA A 20 -10.57 -2.21 15.38
N PHE A 21 -11.32 -2.63 14.35
CA PHE A 21 -10.94 -2.36 12.96
C PHE A 21 -11.08 -0.87 12.60
N GLY A 22 -12.15 -0.22 13.03
CA GLY A 22 -12.33 1.23 12.88
C GLY A 22 -11.26 2.04 13.60
N VAL A 23 -10.87 1.66 14.81
CA VAL A 23 -9.78 2.26 15.59
C VAL A 23 -8.44 1.99 14.91
N MET A 24 -8.20 0.82 14.36
CA MET A 24 -6.98 0.50 13.61
C MET A 24 -6.89 1.34 12.32
N CYS A 25 -7.97 1.47 11.57
CA CYS A 25 -8.01 2.36 10.39
C CYS A 25 -7.82 3.83 10.79
N LEU A 26 -8.42 4.27 11.89
CA LEU A 26 -8.27 5.64 12.40
C LEU A 26 -6.84 5.87 12.94
N ALA A 27 -6.25 4.92 13.64
CA ALA A 27 -4.86 4.98 14.10
C ALA A 27 -3.89 5.02 12.91
N LEU A 28 -4.09 4.19 11.89
CA LEU A 28 -3.33 4.25 10.64
C LEU A 28 -3.52 5.58 9.91
N MET A 29 -4.71 6.20 9.97
CA MET A 29 -4.95 7.52 9.41
C MET A 29 -4.28 8.63 10.23
N VAL A 30 -4.30 8.54 11.56
CA VAL A 30 -3.66 9.53 12.45
C VAL A 30 -2.14 9.41 12.35
N ASP A 31 -1.57 8.20 12.35
CA ASP A 31 -0.15 8.00 12.09
C ASP A 31 0.25 8.43 10.68
N ALA A 32 -0.60 8.18 9.67
CA ALA A 32 -0.38 8.69 8.32
C ALA A 32 -0.34 10.22 8.28
N THR A 33 -1.18 10.92 9.04
CA THR A 33 -1.18 12.40 9.08
C THR A 33 0.01 12.96 9.85
N LEU A 34 0.50 12.28 10.89
CA LEU A 34 1.67 12.69 11.67
C LEU A 34 3.00 12.22 11.03
N GLY A 35 2.97 11.11 10.28
CA GLY A 35 4.13 10.52 9.60
C GLY A 35 4.23 10.84 8.11
N MET A 36 3.35 11.70 7.55
CA MET A 36 3.27 11.99 6.11
C MET A 36 4.55 12.58 5.49
N ALA A 37 5.42 13.16 6.30
CA ALA A 37 6.74 13.62 5.85
C ALA A 37 7.73 12.47 5.57
N LEU A 38 7.44 11.25 6.02
CA LEU A 38 8.35 10.09 5.95
C LEU A 38 7.85 8.94 5.05
N ALA A 39 6.67 9.08 4.43
CA ALA A 39 5.94 7.95 3.86
C ALA A 39 6.56 7.31 2.60
N HIS A 40 7.37 8.02 1.83
CA HIS A 40 7.83 7.56 0.51
C HIS A 40 9.36 7.54 0.33
N GLY A 41 10.12 7.76 1.37
CA GLY A 41 11.59 7.73 1.32
C GLY A 41 12.16 6.46 1.95
N VAL A 42 13.45 6.28 1.76
CA VAL A 42 14.26 5.45 2.65
C VAL A 42 14.23 6.12 4.03
N ALA A 43 14.02 5.35 5.10
CA ALA A 43 14.00 5.90 6.46
C ALA A 43 15.28 6.70 6.74
N GLU A 44 15.16 7.83 7.46
CA GLU A 44 16.30 8.73 7.72
C GLU A 44 17.54 7.99 8.28
N GLY A 45 17.33 6.97 9.14
CA GLY A 45 18.42 6.15 9.69
C GLY A 45 19.12 5.26 8.66
N ASP A 46 18.50 4.99 7.51
CA ASP A 46 19.07 4.12 6.47
C ASP A 46 19.78 4.95 5.37
N LYS A 47 19.56 6.26 5.31
CA LYS A 47 20.17 7.16 4.31
C LYS A 47 21.69 7.15 4.40
N GLY A 48 22.23 7.36 5.59
CA GLY A 48 23.67 7.34 5.83
C GLY A 48 24.31 6.02 5.42
N PHE A 49 23.68 4.90 5.78
CA PHE A 49 24.15 3.58 5.36
C PHE A 49 24.20 3.45 3.83
N ILE A 50 23.18 3.89 3.11
CA ILE A 50 23.14 3.79 1.65
C ILE A 50 24.21 4.66 1.00
N GLN A 51 24.42 5.89 1.49
CA GLN A 51 25.41 6.82 0.94
C GLN A 51 26.86 6.34 1.18
N GLU A 52 27.14 5.75 2.34
CA GLU A 52 28.45 5.22 2.69
C GLU A 52 28.71 3.81 2.12
N SER A 53 27.68 3.17 1.56
CA SER A 53 27.77 1.82 1.03
C SER A 53 28.56 1.79 -0.28
N SER A 54 29.55 0.88 -0.37
CA SER A 54 30.33 0.57 -1.56
C SER A 54 30.43 -0.94 -1.72
N GLY A 55 30.46 -1.39 -2.97
CA GLY A 55 30.50 -2.82 -3.28
C GLY A 55 29.13 -3.51 -3.20
N VAL A 56 29.13 -4.83 -3.31
CA VAL A 56 27.91 -5.64 -3.29
C VAL A 56 27.51 -5.97 -1.85
N LEU A 57 26.40 -5.40 -1.39
CA LEU A 57 25.84 -5.58 -0.05
C LEU A 57 24.46 -6.24 -0.13
N PHE A 58 24.41 -7.47 -0.63
CA PHE A 58 23.17 -8.17 -0.98
C PHE A 58 22.15 -8.20 0.17
N TRP A 59 22.50 -8.76 1.33
CA TRP A 59 21.55 -8.92 2.45
C TRP A 59 21.07 -7.61 3.08
N PRO A 60 21.94 -6.61 3.30
CA PRO A 60 21.49 -5.29 3.73
C PRO A 60 20.46 -4.68 2.78
N PHE A 61 20.66 -4.77 1.46
CA PHE A 61 19.70 -4.23 0.50
C PHE A 61 18.40 -5.03 0.41
N VAL A 62 18.43 -6.38 0.60
CA VAL A 62 17.21 -7.18 0.78
C VAL A 62 16.43 -6.68 2.01
N TYR A 63 17.11 -6.47 3.13
CA TYR A 63 16.48 -5.94 4.34
C TYR A 63 15.85 -4.55 4.11
N LEU A 64 16.58 -3.64 3.46
CA LEU A 64 16.08 -2.30 3.16
C LEU A 64 14.84 -2.32 2.26
N GLY A 65 14.83 -3.18 1.25
CA GLY A 65 13.67 -3.36 0.37
C GLY A 65 12.44 -3.91 1.12
N ALA A 66 12.64 -4.91 1.97
CA ALA A 66 11.57 -5.46 2.80
C ALA A 66 11.04 -4.43 3.81
N LYS A 67 11.94 -3.68 4.46
CA LYS A 67 11.61 -2.60 5.38
C LYS A 67 10.80 -1.51 4.67
N HIS A 68 11.26 -1.02 3.52
CA HIS A 68 10.56 -0.03 2.71
C HIS A 68 9.11 -0.46 2.42
N MET A 69 8.91 -1.70 1.99
CA MET A 69 7.58 -2.22 1.65
C MET A 69 6.65 -2.33 2.86
N ILE A 70 7.18 -2.72 4.03
CA ILE A 70 6.38 -2.89 5.26
C ILE A 70 6.09 -1.54 5.93
N THR A 71 6.97 -0.56 5.81
CA THR A 71 6.81 0.76 6.45
C THR A 71 6.10 1.78 5.56
N GLY A 72 5.98 1.53 4.25
CA GLY A 72 5.26 2.38 3.32
C GLY A 72 3.74 2.26 3.48
N TYR A 73 3.08 3.21 4.15
CA TYR A 73 1.63 3.19 4.38
C TYR A 73 0.81 3.17 3.09
N ASP A 74 1.28 3.85 2.07
CA ASP A 74 0.71 3.87 0.72
C ASP A 74 0.67 2.48 0.11
N HIS A 75 1.78 1.73 0.20
CA HIS A 75 1.86 0.34 -0.24
C HIS A 75 0.87 -0.53 0.53
N LEU A 76 0.83 -0.41 1.86
CA LEU A 76 -0.07 -1.19 2.69
C LEU A 76 -1.54 -0.88 2.41
N LEU A 77 -1.91 0.40 2.25
CA LEU A 77 -3.27 0.82 1.91
C LEU A 77 -3.67 0.33 0.51
N PHE A 78 -2.78 0.47 -0.47
CA PHE A 78 -3.03 -0.03 -1.82
C PHE A 78 -3.22 -1.56 -1.82
N LEU A 79 -2.33 -2.32 -1.17
CA LEU A 79 -2.44 -3.76 -1.04
C LEU A 79 -3.72 -4.19 -0.32
N ALA A 80 -4.08 -3.51 0.77
CA ALA A 80 -5.34 -3.77 1.47
C ALA A 80 -6.54 -3.58 0.54
N GLY A 81 -6.52 -2.52 -0.28
CA GLY A 81 -7.52 -2.29 -1.33
C GLY A 81 -7.56 -3.40 -2.37
N VAL A 82 -6.40 -3.83 -2.87
CA VAL A 82 -6.29 -4.89 -3.90
C VAL A 82 -6.89 -6.19 -3.40
N ILE A 83 -6.55 -6.62 -2.19
CA ILE A 83 -7.01 -7.91 -1.66
C ILE A 83 -8.41 -7.84 -1.03
N PHE A 84 -9.03 -6.66 -0.94
CA PHE A 84 -10.28 -6.46 -0.19
C PHE A 84 -11.38 -7.46 -0.53
N PHE A 85 -11.54 -7.79 -1.81
CA PHE A 85 -12.49 -8.78 -2.32
C PHE A 85 -11.82 -9.99 -3.01
N LEU A 86 -10.50 -10.14 -2.90
CA LEU A 86 -9.81 -11.31 -3.39
C LEU A 86 -9.72 -12.38 -2.30
N TYR A 87 -10.17 -13.59 -2.64
CA TYR A 87 -10.24 -14.71 -1.70
C TYR A 87 -9.25 -15.83 -2.03
N ARG A 88 -8.80 -15.91 -3.28
CA ARG A 88 -7.93 -17.00 -3.76
C ARG A 88 -6.48 -16.55 -3.76
N LEU A 89 -5.61 -17.30 -3.12
CA LEU A 89 -4.17 -17.03 -3.11
C LEU A 89 -3.58 -16.90 -4.50
N LYS A 90 -4.03 -17.73 -5.45
CA LYS A 90 -3.59 -17.66 -6.84
C LYS A 90 -3.86 -16.30 -7.49
N ASP A 91 -5.05 -15.75 -7.26
CA ASP A 91 -5.41 -14.44 -7.82
C ASP A 91 -4.56 -13.35 -7.19
N ILE A 92 -4.37 -13.41 -5.87
CA ILE A 92 -3.53 -12.47 -5.11
C ILE A 92 -2.10 -12.48 -5.61
N THR A 93 -1.51 -13.67 -5.84
CA THR A 93 -0.14 -13.80 -6.36
C THR A 93 0.01 -13.06 -7.70
N ILE A 94 -0.97 -13.14 -8.60
CA ILE A 94 -0.92 -12.45 -9.90
C ILE A 94 -0.83 -10.93 -9.69
N TYR A 95 -1.64 -10.35 -8.81
CA TYR A 95 -1.61 -8.91 -8.52
C TYR A 95 -0.29 -8.48 -7.89
N VAL A 96 0.21 -9.27 -6.93
CA VAL A 96 1.51 -9.04 -6.30
C VAL A 96 2.63 -9.01 -7.34
N THR A 97 2.67 -10.03 -8.21
CA THR A 97 3.68 -10.13 -9.27
C THR A 97 3.57 -8.95 -10.25
N MET A 98 2.35 -8.58 -10.68
CA MET A 98 2.15 -7.44 -11.58
C MET A 98 2.69 -6.14 -10.97
N PHE A 99 2.39 -5.89 -9.68
CA PHE A 99 2.91 -4.73 -8.98
C PHE A 99 4.44 -4.78 -8.86
N ALA A 100 5.01 -5.90 -8.41
CA ALA A 100 6.46 -6.07 -8.23
C ALA A 100 7.22 -5.91 -9.56
N VAL A 101 6.70 -6.47 -10.66
CA VAL A 101 7.28 -6.29 -12.00
C VAL A 101 7.28 -4.83 -12.41
N GLY A 102 6.14 -4.13 -12.30
CA GLY A 102 6.06 -2.71 -12.61
C GLY A 102 7.03 -1.87 -11.78
N HIS A 103 7.03 -2.10 -10.47
CA HIS A 103 7.92 -1.42 -9.53
C HIS A 103 9.41 -1.65 -9.87
N SER A 104 9.81 -2.89 -10.11
CA SER A 104 11.20 -3.24 -10.41
C SER A 104 11.68 -2.63 -11.71
N ILE A 105 10.85 -2.62 -12.77
CA ILE A 105 11.20 -2.05 -14.07
C ILE A 105 11.54 -0.56 -13.92
N THR A 106 10.67 0.20 -13.28
CA THR A 106 10.85 1.66 -13.18
C THR A 106 11.85 2.06 -12.13
N LEU A 107 12.02 1.31 -11.04
CA LEU A 107 13.09 1.53 -10.09
C LEU A 107 14.46 1.36 -10.77
N LEU A 108 14.69 0.24 -11.45
CA LEU A 108 15.94 -0.01 -12.15
C LEU A 108 16.16 0.99 -13.27
N ALA A 109 15.16 1.21 -14.14
CA ALA A 109 15.26 2.15 -15.23
C ALA A 109 15.54 3.58 -14.72
N GLY A 110 14.77 4.06 -13.73
CA GLY A 110 14.93 5.41 -13.19
C GLY A 110 16.32 5.64 -12.61
N VAL A 111 16.79 4.73 -11.73
CA VAL A 111 18.12 4.89 -11.12
C VAL A 111 19.25 4.77 -12.16
N LEU A 112 19.18 3.81 -13.10
CA LEU A 112 20.24 3.58 -14.08
C LEU A 112 20.31 4.66 -15.16
N THR A 113 19.17 5.23 -15.56
CA THR A 113 19.12 6.28 -16.60
C THR A 113 19.26 7.70 -16.02
N GLY A 114 19.10 7.87 -14.71
CA GLY A 114 19.11 9.18 -14.07
C GLY A 114 17.87 10.02 -14.40
N ILE A 115 16.77 9.42 -14.88
CA ILE A 115 15.52 10.13 -15.14
C ILE A 115 14.93 10.59 -13.83
N GLN A 116 14.87 11.90 -13.64
CA GLN A 116 14.22 12.53 -12.49
C GLN A 116 12.81 12.99 -12.88
N VAL A 117 11.87 12.73 -12.00
CA VAL A 117 10.49 13.20 -12.07
C VAL A 117 10.15 13.94 -10.79
N ASN A 118 9.17 14.83 -10.84
CA ASN A 118 8.77 15.51 -9.62
C ASN A 118 8.16 14.51 -8.61
N ALA A 119 8.82 14.35 -7.45
CA ALA A 119 8.42 13.38 -6.43
C ALA A 119 7.00 13.63 -5.93
N TYR A 120 6.59 14.89 -5.75
CA TYR A 120 5.23 15.23 -5.30
C TYR A 120 4.16 14.76 -6.28
N LEU A 121 4.39 14.92 -7.59
CA LEU A 121 3.43 14.46 -8.61
C LEU A 121 3.30 12.94 -8.61
N ILE A 122 4.42 12.22 -8.51
CA ILE A 122 4.40 10.76 -8.45
C ILE A 122 3.70 10.29 -7.18
N ASP A 123 4.04 10.87 -6.04
CA ASP A 123 3.42 10.51 -4.76
C ASP A 123 1.91 10.83 -4.74
N ALA A 124 1.48 11.91 -5.42
CA ALA A 124 0.06 12.20 -5.61
C ALA A 124 -0.63 11.11 -6.45
N ILE A 125 0.00 10.62 -7.54
CA ILE A 125 -0.53 9.52 -8.36
C ILE A 125 -0.60 8.23 -7.53
N ILE A 126 0.38 7.99 -6.66
CA ILE A 126 0.36 6.86 -5.72
C ILE A 126 -0.85 6.96 -4.78
N GLY A 127 -1.11 8.13 -4.19
CA GLY A 127 -2.33 8.38 -3.42
C GLY A 127 -3.61 8.12 -4.22
N LEU A 128 -3.67 8.58 -5.48
CA LEU A 128 -4.79 8.34 -6.37
C LEU A 128 -4.96 6.87 -6.76
N SER A 129 -3.91 6.05 -6.73
CA SER A 129 -4.02 4.61 -6.96
C SER A 129 -4.87 3.92 -5.88
N ILE A 130 -4.79 4.40 -4.64
CA ILE A 130 -5.62 3.93 -3.52
C ILE A 130 -7.09 4.33 -3.75
N VAL A 131 -7.32 5.59 -4.18
CA VAL A 131 -8.68 6.07 -4.56
C VAL A 131 -9.26 5.21 -5.67
N TYR A 132 -8.47 4.98 -6.73
CA TYR A 132 -8.87 4.13 -7.85
C TYR A 132 -9.31 2.74 -7.36
N LYS A 133 -8.50 2.10 -6.51
CA LYS A 133 -8.81 0.75 -6.04
C LYS A 133 -10.01 0.71 -5.12
N ALA A 134 -10.21 1.71 -4.27
CA ALA A 134 -11.40 1.83 -3.45
C ALA A 134 -12.67 2.03 -4.30
N LEU A 135 -12.59 2.88 -5.34
CA LEU A 135 -13.67 3.11 -6.31
C LEU A 135 -14.01 1.84 -7.09
N ASP A 136 -13.00 1.09 -7.53
CA ASP A 136 -13.14 -0.22 -8.16
C ASP A 136 -13.91 -1.19 -7.26
N ASN A 137 -13.50 -1.29 -6.00
CA ASN A 137 -14.15 -2.13 -5.00
C ASN A 137 -15.61 -1.76 -4.72
N LEU A 138 -15.96 -0.47 -4.85
CA LEU A 138 -17.33 0.04 -4.70
C LEU A 138 -18.18 -0.12 -5.97
N GLY A 139 -17.59 -0.64 -7.06
CA GLY A 139 -18.27 -0.77 -8.36
C GLY A 139 -18.53 0.56 -9.04
N GLY A 140 -17.76 1.61 -8.69
CA GLY A 140 -17.96 2.97 -9.20
C GLY A 140 -17.73 3.07 -10.70
N PHE A 141 -16.73 2.39 -11.23
CA PHE A 141 -16.42 2.42 -12.67
C PHE A 141 -17.59 1.89 -13.50
N GLN A 142 -18.15 0.74 -13.12
CA GLN A 142 -19.29 0.18 -13.83
C GLN A 142 -20.52 1.09 -13.75
N LYS A 143 -20.74 1.74 -12.59
CA LYS A 143 -21.91 2.61 -12.39
C LYS A 143 -21.82 3.94 -13.12
N TRP A 144 -20.63 4.57 -13.15
CA TRP A 144 -20.46 5.94 -13.63
C TRP A 144 -19.95 6.01 -15.07
N VAL A 145 -19.11 5.02 -15.47
CA VAL A 145 -18.46 5.00 -16.79
C VAL A 145 -19.01 3.89 -17.69
N GLY A 146 -19.75 2.92 -17.11
CA GLY A 146 -20.27 1.75 -17.85
C GLY A 146 -19.20 0.75 -18.26
N PHE A 147 -17.97 0.89 -17.77
CA PHE A 147 -16.81 0.08 -18.10
C PHE A 147 -16.06 -0.32 -16.81
N GLN A 148 -15.59 -1.55 -16.76
CA GLN A 148 -14.77 -2.06 -15.65
C GLN A 148 -13.33 -2.21 -16.13
N PRO A 149 -12.38 -1.39 -15.63
CA PRO A 149 -10.97 -1.53 -15.99
C PRO A 149 -10.39 -2.88 -15.56
N ASP A 150 -9.42 -3.39 -16.30
CA ASP A 150 -8.68 -4.59 -15.88
C ASP A 150 -7.79 -4.25 -14.68
N ALA A 151 -8.14 -4.79 -13.52
CA ALA A 151 -7.46 -4.50 -12.28
C ALA A 151 -6.01 -5.02 -12.26
N LYS A 152 -5.65 -6.03 -13.07
CA LYS A 152 -4.27 -6.53 -13.17
C LYS A 152 -3.39 -5.53 -13.91
N ILE A 153 -3.90 -5.02 -15.04
CA ILE A 153 -3.21 -3.97 -15.82
C ILE A 153 -3.06 -2.72 -14.96
N ALA A 154 -4.13 -2.30 -14.27
CA ALA A 154 -4.06 -1.16 -13.36
C ALA A 154 -2.99 -1.35 -12.27
N THR A 155 -2.91 -2.56 -11.68
CA THR A 155 -1.90 -2.87 -10.65
C THR A 155 -0.48 -2.80 -11.20
N LEU A 156 -0.24 -3.29 -12.43
CA LEU A 156 1.05 -3.14 -13.11
C LEU A 156 1.41 -1.66 -13.31
N VAL A 157 0.46 -0.85 -13.83
CA VAL A 157 0.67 0.57 -14.08
C VAL A 157 0.97 1.32 -12.77
N PHE A 158 0.24 1.03 -11.70
CA PHE A 158 0.54 1.63 -10.40
C PHE A 158 1.89 1.18 -9.84
N GLY A 159 2.28 -0.09 -10.05
CA GLY A 159 3.63 -0.56 -9.75
C GLY A 159 4.71 0.28 -10.45
N LEU A 160 4.50 0.63 -11.73
CA LEU A 160 5.42 1.51 -12.46
C LEU A 160 5.57 2.88 -11.78
N PHE A 161 4.48 3.52 -11.36
CA PHE A 161 4.54 4.80 -10.64
C PHE A 161 5.23 4.67 -9.29
N HIS A 162 4.94 3.63 -8.51
CA HIS A 162 5.60 3.39 -7.22
C HIS A 162 7.11 3.21 -7.37
N GLY A 163 7.58 2.46 -8.38
CA GLY A 163 9.00 2.29 -8.64
C GLY A 163 9.70 3.59 -9.07
N PHE A 164 9.03 4.43 -9.86
CA PHE A 164 9.54 5.76 -10.20
C PHE A 164 9.64 6.68 -8.98
N GLY A 165 8.65 6.67 -8.09
CA GLY A 165 8.68 7.46 -6.86
C GLY A 165 9.92 7.15 -6.03
N LEU A 166 10.20 5.86 -5.84
CA LEU A 166 11.40 5.43 -5.11
C LEU A 166 12.69 5.74 -5.88
N ALA A 167 12.72 5.52 -7.21
CA ALA A 167 13.90 5.81 -8.04
C ALA A 167 14.32 7.27 -7.93
N THR A 168 13.37 8.21 -8.00
CA THR A 168 13.63 9.65 -7.86
C THR A 168 14.25 9.95 -6.50
N LYS A 169 13.73 9.39 -5.42
CA LYS A 169 14.25 9.61 -4.06
C LYS A 169 15.62 8.97 -3.82
N LEU A 170 15.88 7.81 -4.45
CA LEU A 170 17.20 7.18 -4.38
C LEU A 170 18.27 7.99 -5.15
N GLN A 171 17.88 8.71 -6.19
CA GLN A 171 18.80 9.57 -6.95
C GLN A 171 19.23 10.83 -6.18
N ASP A 172 18.46 11.25 -5.15
CA ASP A 172 18.87 12.32 -4.25
C ASP A 172 20.05 11.91 -3.34
N PHE A 173 20.40 10.61 -3.34
CA PHE A 173 21.56 10.09 -2.64
C PHE A 173 22.70 9.88 -3.64
N GLU A 174 23.92 10.21 -3.24
CA GLU A 174 25.13 9.89 -4.00
C GLU A 174 25.42 8.38 -3.93
N LEU A 175 24.68 7.61 -4.74
CA LEU A 175 24.84 6.17 -4.77
C LEU A 175 26.19 5.79 -5.41
N SER A 176 26.98 4.96 -4.73
CA SER A 176 28.16 4.37 -5.33
C SER A 176 27.78 3.54 -6.56
N ARG A 177 28.49 3.74 -7.66
CA ARG A 177 28.33 2.91 -8.88
C ARG A 177 28.85 1.48 -8.66
N ASP A 178 29.76 1.30 -7.71
CA ASP A 178 30.27 -0.01 -7.35
C ASP A 178 29.18 -0.81 -6.61
N GLY A 179 28.82 -1.95 -7.20
CA GLY A 179 27.75 -2.80 -6.67
C GLY A 179 26.32 -2.30 -6.86
N LEU A 180 26.08 -1.18 -7.59
CA LEU A 180 24.75 -0.56 -7.73
C LEU A 180 23.70 -1.54 -8.26
N VAL A 181 23.95 -2.19 -9.39
CA VAL A 181 22.95 -3.09 -10.02
C VAL A 181 22.62 -4.28 -9.15
N PRO A 182 23.60 -5.07 -8.63
CA PRO A 182 23.26 -6.17 -7.71
C PRO A 182 22.57 -5.70 -6.43
N ASN A 183 22.90 -4.53 -5.89
CA ASN A 183 22.24 -3.98 -4.71
C ASN A 183 20.78 -3.57 -5.02
N LEU A 184 20.48 -2.97 -6.18
CA LEU A 184 19.12 -2.67 -6.60
C LEU A 184 18.29 -3.94 -6.85
N ILE A 185 18.89 -4.99 -7.41
CA ILE A 185 18.23 -6.29 -7.55
C ILE A 185 17.93 -6.89 -6.17
N ALA A 186 18.89 -6.86 -5.25
CA ALA A 186 18.70 -7.31 -3.88
C ALA A 186 17.58 -6.53 -3.18
N PHE A 187 17.53 -5.21 -3.36
CA PHE A 187 16.46 -4.36 -2.85
C PHE A 187 15.09 -4.79 -3.39
N ASN A 188 14.95 -5.03 -4.70
CA ASN A 188 13.70 -5.49 -5.31
C ASN A 188 13.26 -6.86 -4.78
N ILE A 189 14.20 -7.80 -4.56
CA ILE A 189 13.91 -9.06 -3.88
C ILE A 189 13.36 -8.81 -2.48
N GLY A 190 13.95 -7.86 -1.75
CA GLY A 190 13.45 -7.43 -0.45
C GLY A 190 12.05 -6.86 -0.49
N VAL A 191 11.73 -6.00 -1.46
CA VAL A 191 10.39 -5.46 -1.70
C VAL A 191 9.38 -6.59 -1.88
N GLU A 192 9.68 -7.58 -2.71
CA GLU A 192 8.80 -8.73 -2.94
C GLU A 192 8.59 -9.56 -1.66
N MET A 193 9.65 -9.80 -0.89
CA MET A 193 9.57 -10.49 0.41
C MET A 193 8.71 -9.69 1.40
N GLY A 194 8.93 -8.39 1.52
CA GLY A 194 8.14 -7.49 2.37
C GLY A 194 6.68 -7.47 1.96
N GLN A 195 6.41 -7.45 0.66
CA GLN A 195 5.06 -7.50 0.09
C GLN A 195 4.34 -8.81 0.46
N ILE A 196 5.01 -9.95 0.34
CA ILE A 196 4.44 -11.26 0.73
C ILE A 196 4.13 -11.29 2.23
N LEU A 197 5.02 -10.77 3.08
CA LEU A 197 4.81 -10.71 4.52
C LEU A 197 3.63 -9.80 4.88
N ALA A 198 3.59 -8.57 4.34
CA ALA A 198 2.51 -7.62 4.57
C ALA A 198 1.16 -8.18 4.12
N LEU A 199 1.12 -8.74 2.91
CA LEU A 199 -0.09 -9.37 2.37
C LEU A 199 -0.56 -10.55 3.21
N SER A 200 0.36 -11.39 3.67
CA SER A 200 0.02 -12.52 4.53
C SER A 200 -0.66 -12.05 5.82
N ALA A 201 -0.11 -11.01 6.46
CA ALA A 201 -0.71 -10.42 7.66
C ALA A 201 -2.10 -9.83 7.38
N ILE A 202 -2.24 -9.04 6.31
CA ILE A 202 -3.52 -8.43 5.91
C ILE A 202 -4.55 -9.52 5.56
N LEU A 203 -4.15 -10.58 4.84
CA LEU A 203 -5.01 -11.69 4.47
C LEU A 203 -5.54 -12.45 5.69
N ILE A 204 -4.69 -12.69 6.68
CA ILE A 204 -5.09 -13.32 7.94
C ILE A 204 -6.13 -12.46 8.63
N ALA A 205 -5.86 -11.17 8.81
CA ALA A 205 -6.78 -10.22 9.44
C ALA A 205 -8.12 -10.14 8.68
N MET A 206 -8.06 -9.97 7.35
CA MET A 206 -9.24 -9.95 6.48
C MET A 206 -9.99 -11.27 6.50
N GLY A 207 -9.29 -12.41 6.57
CA GLY A 207 -9.89 -13.74 6.63
C GLY A 207 -10.76 -13.92 7.89
N PHE A 208 -10.31 -13.41 9.03
CA PHE A 208 -11.11 -13.39 10.25
C PHE A 208 -12.31 -12.44 10.14
N TRP A 209 -12.10 -11.22 9.66
CA TRP A 209 -13.17 -10.23 9.53
C TRP A 209 -14.26 -10.66 8.53
N ARG A 210 -13.88 -11.22 7.39
CA ARG A 210 -14.81 -11.70 6.34
C ARG A 210 -15.76 -12.81 6.81
N LYS A 211 -15.40 -13.56 7.87
CA LYS A 211 -16.27 -14.58 8.49
C LYS A 211 -17.33 -13.99 9.40
N THR A 212 -17.25 -12.69 9.71
CA THR A 212 -18.20 -12.03 10.60
C THR A 212 -19.34 -11.36 9.82
N PRO A 213 -20.56 -11.26 10.39
CA PRO A 213 -21.65 -10.47 9.78
C PRO A 213 -21.26 -8.99 9.60
N SER A 214 -20.36 -8.49 10.43
CA SER A 214 -19.82 -7.14 10.40
C SER A 214 -19.16 -6.79 9.05
N PHE A 215 -18.53 -7.74 8.37
CA PHE A 215 -17.90 -7.49 7.08
C PHE A 215 -18.91 -6.95 6.05
N ARG A 216 -20.07 -7.61 5.89
CA ARG A 216 -21.10 -7.20 4.95
C ARG A 216 -21.67 -5.81 5.25
N MET A 217 -21.76 -5.45 6.54
CA MET A 217 -22.29 -4.15 6.98
C MET A 217 -21.29 -3.01 6.75
N HIS A 218 -19.99 -3.27 6.91
CA HIS A 218 -18.97 -2.23 6.97
C HIS A 218 -18.01 -2.22 5.75
N ALA A 219 -18.11 -3.18 4.83
CA ALA A 219 -17.25 -3.24 3.65
C ALA A 219 -17.28 -1.95 2.82
N THR A 220 -18.48 -1.38 2.62
CA THR A 220 -18.65 -0.11 1.92
C THR A 220 -17.98 1.04 2.68
N ALA A 221 -18.23 1.15 3.99
CA ALA A 221 -17.62 2.19 4.82
C ALA A 221 -16.08 2.07 4.86
N ALA A 222 -15.54 0.85 4.91
CA ALA A 222 -14.10 0.62 4.85
C ALA A 222 -13.47 1.05 3.52
N ASN A 223 -14.14 0.79 2.38
CA ASN A 223 -13.66 1.26 1.09
C ASN A 223 -13.81 2.79 0.92
N ILE A 224 -14.85 3.41 1.51
CA ILE A 224 -14.95 4.87 1.56
C ILE A 224 -13.81 5.46 2.41
N ALA A 225 -13.50 4.87 3.56
CA ALA A 225 -12.39 5.29 4.40
C ALA A 225 -11.04 5.16 3.65
N LEU A 226 -10.83 4.06 2.92
CA LEU A 226 -9.67 3.86 2.07
C LEU A 226 -9.57 4.94 0.98
N MET A 227 -10.71 5.29 0.34
CA MET A 227 -10.78 6.35 -0.67
C MET A 227 -10.43 7.71 -0.08
N ILE A 228 -10.94 8.03 1.11
CA ILE A 228 -10.60 9.27 1.83
C ILE A 228 -9.11 9.32 2.14
N ALA A 229 -8.52 8.23 2.64
CA ALA A 229 -7.09 8.15 2.90
C ALA A 229 -6.26 8.41 1.63
N GLY A 230 -6.65 7.82 0.50
CA GLY A 230 -6.00 8.08 -0.78
C GLY A 230 -6.09 9.54 -1.24
N PHE A 231 -7.25 10.20 -1.07
CA PHE A 231 -7.39 11.62 -1.37
C PHE A 231 -6.58 12.52 -0.42
N LEU A 232 -6.49 12.18 0.86
CA LEU A 232 -5.67 12.91 1.82
C LEU A 232 -4.18 12.82 1.44
N LEU A 233 -3.69 11.62 1.09
CA LEU A 233 -2.33 11.43 0.62
C LEU A 233 -2.06 12.23 -0.66
N ALA A 234 -2.92 12.12 -1.67
CA ALA A 234 -2.76 12.87 -2.91
C ALA A 234 -2.84 14.40 -2.68
N GLY A 235 -3.78 14.86 -1.86
CA GLY A 235 -3.93 16.29 -1.54
C GLY A 235 -2.73 16.86 -0.80
N TYR A 236 -2.16 16.10 0.14
CA TYR A 236 -0.93 16.49 0.84
C TYR A 236 0.25 16.67 -0.13
N GLN A 237 0.44 15.71 -1.04
CA GLN A 237 1.51 15.79 -2.02
C GLN A 237 1.30 16.95 -3.01
N MET A 238 0.07 17.18 -3.46
CA MET A 238 -0.25 18.33 -4.30
C MET A 238 -0.04 19.66 -3.57
N PHE A 239 -0.37 19.73 -2.29
CA PHE A 239 -0.05 20.92 -1.48
C PHE A 239 1.47 21.16 -1.43
N GLY A 240 2.27 20.12 -1.18
CA GLY A 240 3.73 20.21 -1.23
C GLY A 240 4.25 20.68 -2.57
N TYR A 241 3.68 20.18 -3.67
CA TYR A 241 4.03 20.59 -5.03
C TYR A 241 3.86 22.09 -5.30
N PHE A 242 2.80 22.69 -4.76
CA PHE A 242 2.53 24.13 -4.96
C PHE A 242 3.24 25.05 -3.97
N THR A 243 3.80 24.52 -2.89
CA THR A 243 4.45 25.30 -1.84
C THR A 243 5.95 25.11 -1.73
N ALA A 244 6.52 24.13 -2.42
CA ALA A 244 7.98 23.91 -2.54
C ALA A 244 8.57 24.77 -3.66
#